data_fa20156d5babed002ada890b2fcc85b1
#
_entry.id   fa20156d5babed002ada890b2fcc85b1
#
_cell.length_a   1.000
_cell.length_b   1.000
_cell.length_c   1.000
_cell.angle_alpha   90.00
_cell.angle_beta   90.00
_cell.angle_gamma   90.00
#
_symmetry.space_group_name_H-M   'P 1'
#
loop_
_entity.id
_entity.type
_entity.pdbx_description
1 polymer ?
#
loop_
_entity_poly.entity_id
_entity_poly.type
_entity_poly.pdbx_seq_one_letter_code
_entity_poly.pdbx_strand_id
1 'polypeptide(L)' 'MSFYKVENGQLIKAPKKSLKIFIANPTEEQYKFFGYTDKIIEDEPPIIEENQFVEEYYEQIDGVIYKHYHIHNYLEEGLI' A
#
# COMPACT_ATOMS: atom_id res chain seq x y z
N MET A 1 -3.72 -14.96 -7.21
CA MET A 1 -3.19 -14.34 -5.99
C MET A 1 -2.27 -13.20 -6.38
N SER A 2 -2.42 -12.05 -5.74
CA SER A 2 -1.62 -10.87 -6.06
C SER A 2 -0.65 -10.54 -4.92
N PHE A 3 0.55 -10.10 -5.30
CA PHE A 3 1.58 -9.71 -4.36
C PHE A 3 1.89 -8.23 -4.51
N TYR A 4 2.17 -7.58 -3.39
CA TYR A 4 2.39 -6.14 -3.32
C TYR A 4 3.52 -5.83 -2.35
N LYS A 5 4.11 -4.66 -2.53
CA LYS A 5 5.00 -4.06 -1.52
C LYS A 5 4.68 -2.58 -1.40
N VAL A 6 5.23 -1.95 -0.37
CA VAL A 6 5.03 -0.51 -0.14
C VAL A 6 6.34 0.22 -0.39
N GLU A 7 6.29 1.26 -1.22
CA GLU A 7 7.41 2.18 -1.43
C GLU A 7 6.89 3.61 -1.32
N ASN A 8 7.51 4.41 -0.47
CA ASN A 8 7.12 5.81 -0.27
C ASN A 8 5.64 5.98 0.06
N GLY A 9 5.09 5.09 0.89
CA GLY A 9 3.69 5.14 1.30
C GLY A 9 2.71 4.64 0.25
N GLN A 10 3.18 4.19 -0.91
CA GLN A 10 2.33 3.74 -2.00
C GLN A 10 2.41 2.23 -2.20
N LEU A 11 1.27 1.66 -2.58
CA LEU A 11 1.16 0.23 -2.87
C LEU A 11 1.63 -0.05 -4.29
N ILE A 12 2.58 -0.98 -4.42
CA ILE A 12 3.13 -1.37 -5.73
C ILE A 12 2.84 -2.84 -5.95
N LYS A 13 2.20 -3.14 -7.07
CA LYS A 13 1.90 -4.52 -7.44
C LYS A 13 3.13 -5.20 -8.02
N ALA A 14 3.37 -6.44 -7.61
CA ALA A 14 4.48 -7.22 -8.12
C ALA A 14 4.29 -7.55 -9.61
N PRO A 15 5.36 -7.47 -10.41
CA PRO A 15 5.28 -7.86 -11.82
C PRO A 15 5.09 -9.36 -11.94
N LYS A 16 4.43 -9.79 -13.01
CA LYS A 16 4.16 -11.21 -13.23
C LYS A 16 5.35 -11.95 -13.86
N LYS A 17 6.24 -11.25 -14.53
CA LYS A 17 7.28 -11.87 -15.34
C LYS A 17 8.72 -11.50 -15.01
N SER A 18 8.93 -10.54 -14.16
CA SER A 18 10.28 -10.07 -13.94
C SER A 18 10.42 -9.45 -12.57
N LEU A 19 11.21 -10.11 -11.73
CA LEU A 19 11.72 -9.56 -10.49
C LEU A 19 13.18 -9.31 -10.77
N LYS A 20 13.67 -8.27 -11.20
CA LYS A 20 15.08 -7.89 -11.42
C LYS A 20 15.99 -8.94 -12.10
N ILE A 21 15.66 -10.22 -12.08
CA ILE A 21 16.45 -11.32 -12.65
C ILE A 21 15.64 -12.19 -13.61
N PHE A 22 14.67 -11.64 -14.29
CA PHE A 22 13.89 -12.34 -15.33
C PHE A 22 13.34 -13.70 -14.91
N ILE A 23 12.64 -13.75 -13.80
CA ILE A 23 11.93 -14.96 -13.40
C ILE A 23 10.55 -14.98 -14.06
N ALA A 24 10.29 -15.98 -14.88
CA ALA A 24 8.96 -16.21 -15.42
C ALA A 24 8.12 -16.92 -14.35
N ASN A 25 6.90 -16.44 -14.09
CA ASN A 25 6.00 -17.02 -13.11
C ASN A 25 6.66 -17.23 -11.74
N PRO A 26 7.07 -16.16 -11.05
CA PRO A 26 7.73 -16.28 -9.76
C PRO A 26 6.85 -17.02 -8.75
N THR A 27 7.48 -17.82 -7.88
CA THR A 27 6.79 -18.48 -6.79
C THR A 27 6.52 -17.52 -5.65
N GLU A 28 5.66 -17.93 -4.72
CA GLU A 28 5.37 -17.13 -3.52
C GLU A 28 6.65 -16.81 -2.74
N GLU A 29 7.55 -17.78 -2.59
CA GLU A 29 8.83 -17.57 -1.89
C GLU A 29 9.69 -16.53 -2.59
N GLN A 30 9.71 -16.54 -3.92
CA GLN A 30 10.48 -15.58 -4.70
C GLN A 30 9.92 -14.17 -4.55
N TYR A 31 8.59 -14.00 -4.57
CA TYR A 31 7.99 -12.71 -4.31
C TYR A 31 8.35 -12.19 -2.92
N LYS A 32 8.27 -13.03 -1.90
CA LYS A 32 8.61 -12.65 -0.53
C LYS A 32 10.07 -12.28 -0.39
N PHE A 33 10.94 -12.98 -1.07
CA PHE A 33 12.38 -12.67 -1.07
C PHE A 33 12.66 -11.24 -1.55
N PHE A 34 11.88 -10.77 -2.52
CA PHE A 34 12.01 -9.41 -3.05
C PHE A 34 11.16 -8.38 -2.30
N GLY A 35 10.59 -8.76 -1.17
CA GLY A 35 9.85 -7.82 -0.32
C GLY A 35 8.36 -7.72 -0.60
N TYR A 36 7.82 -8.55 -1.48
CA TYR A 36 6.39 -8.54 -1.78
C TYR A 36 5.62 -9.45 -0.83
N THR A 37 4.37 -9.10 -0.57
CA THR A 37 3.47 -9.88 0.27
C THR A 37 2.05 -9.86 -0.29
N ASP A 38 1.26 -10.86 0.07
CA ASP A 38 -0.16 -10.93 -0.24
C ASP A 38 -1.05 -10.59 0.96
N LYS A 39 -0.43 -10.26 2.09
CA LYS A 39 -1.16 -9.95 3.33
C LYS A 39 -1.36 -8.45 3.45
N ILE A 40 -2.62 -8.02 3.28
CA ILE A 40 -3.00 -6.62 3.41
C ILE A 40 -4.11 -6.50 4.42
N ILE A 41 -3.92 -5.65 5.43
CA ILE A 41 -4.92 -5.32 6.44
C ILE A 41 -5.33 -3.87 6.24
N GLU A 42 -6.63 -3.61 6.12
CA GLU A 42 -7.14 -2.27 5.91
C GLU A 42 -7.81 -1.76 7.18
N ASP A 43 -7.53 -0.51 7.54
CA ASP A 43 -8.27 0.19 8.59
C ASP A 43 -9.70 0.46 8.08
N GLU A 44 -10.62 0.72 8.99
CA GLU A 44 -11.96 1.13 8.60
C GLU A 44 -11.91 2.54 8.01
N PRO A 45 -12.58 2.78 6.86
CA PRO A 45 -12.65 4.14 6.32
C PRO A 45 -13.31 5.08 7.32
N PRO A 46 -12.71 6.24 7.59
CA PRO A 46 -13.31 7.18 8.54
C PRO A 46 -14.50 7.92 7.94
N ILE A 47 -15.38 8.39 8.81
CA ILE A 47 -16.46 9.31 8.43
C ILE A 47 -15.90 10.71 8.46
N ILE A 48 -16.04 11.47 7.37
CA ILE A 48 -15.49 12.81 7.28
C ILE A 48 -16.59 13.84 7.10
N GLU A 49 -16.27 15.10 7.44
CA GLU A 49 -17.16 16.24 7.30
C GLU A 49 -16.90 16.98 5.99
N GLU A 50 -17.76 17.95 5.64
CA GLU A 50 -17.66 18.68 4.37
C GLU A 50 -16.32 19.38 4.16
N ASN A 51 -15.73 19.90 5.22
CA ASN A 51 -14.47 20.63 5.16
C ASN A 51 -13.24 19.72 5.31
N GLN A 52 -13.41 18.43 5.16
CA GLN A 52 -12.36 17.44 5.34
C GLN A 52 -12.18 16.58 4.11
N PHE A 53 -10.99 16.02 3.96
CA PHE A 53 -10.71 15.01 2.97
C PHE A 53 -9.81 13.94 3.57
N VAL A 54 -9.79 12.76 2.95
CA VAL A 54 -9.02 11.61 3.42
C VAL A 54 -7.87 11.34 2.47
N GLU A 55 -6.70 11.13 3.06
CA GLU A 55 -5.53 10.63 2.34
C GLU A 55 -5.32 9.17 2.74
N GLU A 56 -5.20 8.30 1.75
CA GLU A 56 -4.87 6.89 1.96
C GLU A 56 -3.37 6.72 1.85
N TYR A 57 -2.79 5.94 2.76
CA TYR A 57 -1.38 5.59 2.66
C TYR A 57 -1.16 4.17 3.17
N TYR A 58 -0.01 3.60 2.80
CA TYR A 58 0.32 2.22 3.13
C TYR A 58 1.61 2.15 3.92
N GLU A 59 1.68 1.14 4.80
CA GLU A 59 2.86 0.87 5.60
C GLU A 59 3.10 -0.64 5.57
N GLN A 60 4.36 -1.07 5.47
CA GLN A 60 4.69 -2.49 5.46
C GLN A 60 5.58 -2.82 6.66
N ILE A 61 5.12 -3.74 7.50
CA ILE A 61 5.80 -4.16 8.72
C ILE A 61 5.79 -5.68 8.76
N ASP A 62 6.98 -6.29 8.86
CA ASP A 62 7.15 -7.75 9.01
C ASP A 62 6.33 -8.57 8.00
N GLY A 63 6.35 -8.16 6.74
CA GLY A 63 5.67 -8.90 5.69
C GLY A 63 4.16 -8.70 5.64
N VAL A 64 3.63 -7.72 6.36
CA VAL A 64 2.21 -7.36 6.33
C VAL A 64 2.07 -5.91 5.92
N ILE A 65 1.17 -5.65 4.97
CA ILE A 65 0.89 -4.30 4.52
C ILE A 65 -0.36 -3.80 5.22
N TYR A 66 -0.27 -2.59 5.79
CA TYR A 66 -1.36 -1.93 6.48
C TYR A 66 -1.81 -0.72 5.67
N LYS A 67 -3.09 -0.64 5.37
CA LYS A 67 -3.67 0.53 4.71
C LYS A 67 -4.25 1.44 5.78
N HIS A 68 -3.78 2.67 5.82
CA HIS A 68 -4.19 3.67 6.81
C HIS A 68 -4.90 4.84 6.14
N TYR A 69 -5.63 5.59 6.94
CA TYR A 69 -6.31 6.80 6.49
C TYR A 69 -5.88 7.97 7.36
N HIS A 70 -5.62 9.11 6.74
CA HIS A 70 -5.31 10.35 7.43
C HIS A 70 -6.35 11.40 7.04
N ILE A 71 -7.01 11.99 8.03
CA ILE A 71 -8.00 13.03 7.80
C ILE A 71 -7.31 14.39 7.79
N HIS A 72 -7.52 15.13 6.71
CA HIS A 72 -7.03 16.49 6.56
C HIS A 72 -8.21 17.46 6.56
N ASN A 73 -7.97 18.66 7.10
CA ASN A 73 -8.94 19.74 7.05
C ASN A 73 -8.51 20.73 5.99
N TYR A 74 -9.42 21.14 5.09
CA TYR A 74 -9.07 22.06 4.01
C TYR A 74 -8.52 23.38 4.53
N LEU A 75 -9.05 23.90 5.64
CA LEU A 75 -8.57 25.14 6.24
C LEU A 75 -7.14 25.00 6.77
N GLU A 76 -6.82 23.90 7.43
CA GLU A 76 -5.48 23.63 7.97
C GLU A 76 -4.45 23.44 6.87
N GLU A 77 -4.88 22.85 5.75
CA GLU A 77 -4.00 22.63 4.60
C GLU A 77 -3.90 23.88 3.70
N GLY A 78 -4.62 24.93 4.00
CA GLY A 78 -4.60 26.16 3.19
C GLY A 78 -5.28 25.99 1.84
N LEU A 79 -6.22 25.08 1.70
CA LEU A 79 -6.88 24.77 0.43
C LEU A 79 -8.20 25.52 0.24
N ILE A 80 -8.63 26.29 1.22
CA ILE A 80 -9.85 27.11 1.18
C ILE A 80 -9.48 28.56 1.45
#